data_ab4980c6a39514c10d7f5af55ffb77f1
#
_entry.id   ab4980c6a39514c10d7f5af55ffb77f1
#
_cell.length_a   1.000
_cell.length_b   1.000
_cell.length_c   1.000
_cell.angle_alpha   90.00
_cell.angle_beta   90.00
_cell.angle_gamma   90.00
#
_symmetry.space_group_name_H-M   'P 1'
#
loop_
_entity.id
_entity.type
_entity.pdbx_description
1 polymer ?
#
loop_
_entity_poly.entity_id
_entity_poly.type
_entity_poly.pdbx_seq_one_letter_code
_entity_poly.pdbx_strand_id
1 'polypeptide(L)'
;MKLPKAKNLNAEKYVAGLSLFKQKIAKIKLSANESALGPSPKAIKEYIKASKDFKRYPDSDGTFLRKTIAKKFKLDQSRIILGNGSDQVFELICKAFLQKNDEVIVSQYSFIIYRIYSKLNSAKVIYATENNFTSSVDTILACVTNKTKIIFIANPNNPTGTYISKNNILKLRKKLRSDILLVVDDAYFEYMNLKNYECGLKLFSKFKNVVVTRTFSKIYGLAGLRVGWGYASKNIVEALYKIKPPFNVNRPALIAAAAAIKDTAWLNKEIHHVRKWSKKFYDIFKELNIHTNKTGVNFLLINFDRVKKTSQ
;
A
#
# COMPACT_ATOMS: atom_id res chain seq x y z
N MET A 1 -28.50 -31.95 4.81
CA MET A 1 -27.03 -31.98 4.64
C MET A 1 -26.43 -30.86 5.50
N LYS A 2 -25.56 -31.16 6.48
CA LYS A 2 -24.94 -30.15 7.34
C LYS A 2 -23.59 -29.75 6.71
N LEU A 3 -23.45 -28.51 6.28
CA LEU A 3 -22.17 -27.97 5.84
C LEU A 3 -21.21 -27.80 7.04
N PRO A 4 -19.89 -27.96 6.85
CA PRO A 4 -18.91 -27.60 7.85
C PRO A 4 -19.10 -26.14 8.26
N LYS A 5 -19.00 -25.83 9.54
CA LYS A 5 -19.05 -24.44 10.00
C LYS A 5 -17.82 -23.69 9.48
N ALA A 6 -18.02 -22.61 8.76
CA ALA A 6 -16.94 -21.68 8.45
C ALA A 6 -16.31 -21.18 9.76
N LYS A 7 -14.98 -20.93 9.74
CA LYS A 7 -14.35 -20.20 10.85
C LYS A 7 -15.16 -18.93 11.11
N ASN A 8 -15.50 -18.67 12.37
CA ASN A 8 -16.14 -17.41 12.73
C ASN A 8 -15.12 -16.27 12.51
N LEU A 9 -15.23 -15.65 11.36
CA LEU A 9 -14.30 -14.60 10.94
C LEU A 9 -14.88 -13.27 11.43
N ASN A 10 -14.40 -12.79 12.57
CA ASN A 10 -14.72 -11.44 13.08
C ASN A 10 -14.09 -10.32 12.20
N ALA A 11 -13.84 -10.60 10.94
CA ALA A 11 -13.31 -9.67 9.98
C ALA A 11 -14.45 -9.00 9.21
N GLU A 12 -14.32 -7.69 9.01
CA GLU A 12 -15.24 -6.90 8.21
C GLU A 12 -15.10 -7.27 6.74
N LYS A 13 -16.22 -7.29 6.01
CA LYS A 13 -16.17 -7.37 4.56
C LYS A 13 -15.58 -6.06 4.01
N TYR A 14 -14.61 -6.15 3.10
CA TYR A 14 -14.12 -4.98 2.39
C TYR A 14 -15.22 -4.39 1.51
N VAL A 15 -15.51 -3.11 1.72
CA VAL A 15 -16.45 -2.35 0.88
C VAL A 15 -15.61 -1.38 0.05
N ALA A 16 -15.58 -1.62 -1.25
CA ALA A 16 -14.91 -0.73 -2.18
C ALA A 16 -15.65 0.60 -2.31
N GLY A 17 -14.91 1.68 -2.58
CA GLY A 17 -15.53 2.95 -2.94
C GLY A 17 -16.44 2.80 -4.17
N LEU A 18 -17.52 3.58 -4.21
CA LEU A 18 -18.53 3.49 -5.27
C LEU A 18 -17.91 3.72 -6.65
N SER A 19 -18.12 2.76 -7.55
CA SER A 19 -17.71 2.84 -8.95
C SER A 19 -18.89 3.07 -9.90
N LEU A 20 -20.11 2.89 -9.40
CA LEU A 20 -21.36 3.05 -10.14
C LEU A 20 -22.22 4.09 -9.44
N PHE A 21 -22.88 4.93 -10.22
CA PHE A 21 -23.92 5.83 -9.77
C PHE A 21 -25.18 5.55 -10.57
N LYS A 22 -26.31 5.20 -9.89
CA LYS A 22 -27.58 4.81 -10.54
C LYS A 22 -27.39 3.73 -11.61
N GLN A 23 -26.64 2.67 -11.31
CA GLN A 23 -26.32 1.53 -12.21
C GLN A 23 -25.52 1.91 -13.47
N LYS A 24 -24.99 3.12 -13.57
CA LYS A 24 -24.10 3.54 -14.64
C LYS A 24 -22.69 3.81 -14.09
N ILE A 25 -21.68 3.57 -14.94
CA ILE A 25 -20.30 3.93 -14.58
C ILE A 25 -20.23 5.44 -14.38
N ALA A 26 -19.74 5.88 -13.22
CA ALA A 26 -19.57 7.29 -12.94
C ALA A 26 -18.61 7.92 -13.96
N LYS A 27 -18.99 9.06 -14.56
CA LYS A 27 -18.14 9.82 -15.50
C LYS A 27 -16.80 10.23 -14.85
N ILE A 28 -16.84 10.56 -13.57
CA ILE A 28 -15.68 10.92 -12.75
C ILE A 28 -15.70 10.03 -11.52
N LYS A 29 -14.70 9.16 -11.38
CA LYS A 29 -14.51 8.27 -10.24
C LYS A 29 -13.35 8.76 -9.40
N LEU A 30 -13.62 9.14 -8.15
CA LEU A 30 -12.62 9.67 -7.19
C LEU A 30 -12.44 8.77 -5.95
N SER A 31 -13.04 7.58 -5.95
CA SER A 31 -13.22 6.75 -4.75
C SER A 31 -12.06 5.78 -4.44
N ALA A 32 -11.01 5.69 -5.28
CA ALA A 32 -9.98 4.67 -5.11
C ALA A 32 -8.54 5.17 -5.32
N ASN A 33 -8.33 6.48 -5.34
CA ASN A 33 -7.01 7.10 -5.50
C ASN A 33 -6.25 6.57 -6.73
N GLU A 34 -6.96 6.38 -7.84
CA GLU A 34 -6.38 5.93 -9.11
C GLU A 34 -5.56 7.05 -9.75
N SER A 35 -4.60 6.70 -10.64
CA SER A 35 -3.85 7.69 -11.40
C SER A 35 -4.79 8.42 -12.38
N ALA A 36 -4.74 9.75 -12.39
CA ALA A 36 -5.54 10.57 -13.31
C ALA A 36 -5.07 10.47 -14.77
N LEU A 37 -3.76 10.23 -15.00
CA LEU A 37 -3.18 10.07 -16.33
C LEU A 37 -3.20 8.62 -16.83
N GLY A 38 -3.48 7.66 -15.92
CA GLY A 38 -3.45 6.24 -16.24
C GLY A 38 -2.04 5.67 -16.48
N PRO A 39 -1.95 4.48 -17.07
CA PRO A 39 -0.68 3.82 -17.33
C PRO A 39 0.12 4.47 -18.46
N SER A 40 1.45 4.32 -18.42
CA SER A 40 2.29 4.82 -19.50
C SER A 40 1.98 4.12 -20.84
N PRO A 41 2.10 4.82 -21.99
CA PRO A 41 1.95 4.20 -23.31
C PRO A 41 2.86 3.00 -23.54
N LYS A 42 4.07 3.02 -22.96
CA LYS A 42 5.00 1.88 -23.02
C LYS A 42 4.47 0.66 -22.27
N ALA A 43 3.86 0.87 -21.08
CA ALA A 43 3.22 -0.21 -20.34
C ALA A 43 2.04 -0.81 -21.08
N ILE A 44 1.19 0.02 -21.68
CA ILE A 44 0.05 -0.43 -22.52
C ILE A 44 0.55 -1.25 -23.71
N LYS A 45 1.56 -0.76 -24.44
CA LYS A 45 2.13 -1.47 -25.60
C LYS A 45 2.63 -2.87 -25.21
N GLU A 46 3.38 -2.97 -24.13
CA GLU A 46 3.93 -4.26 -23.68
C GLU A 46 2.83 -5.18 -23.10
N TYR A 47 1.78 -4.63 -22.47
CA TYR A 47 0.60 -5.38 -22.06
C TYR A 47 -0.10 -6.03 -23.27
N ILE A 48 -0.40 -5.25 -24.33
CA ILE A 48 -1.05 -5.75 -25.54
C ILE A 48 -0.20 -6.83 -26.22
N LYS A 49 1.11 -6.65 -26.27
CA LYS A 49 2.02 -7.66 -26.79
C LYS A 49 1.97 -8.96 -25.96
N ALA A 50 1.96 -8.85 -24.65
CA ALA A 50 1.89 -9.98 -23.75
C ALA A 50 0.56 -10.73 -23.81
N SER A 51 -0.55 -10.04 -24.14
CA SER A 51 -1.89 -10.65 -24.24
C SER A 51 -2.01 -11.69 -25.35
N LYS A 52 -1.12 -11.68 -26.34
CA LYS A 52 -1.10 -12.66 -27.43
C LYS A 52 -0.67 -14.07 -26.99
N ASP A 53 -0.20 -14.24 -25.76
CA ASP A 53 0.33 -15.52 -25.22
C ASP A 53 -0.35 -15.91 -23.91
N PHE A 54 -1.68 -15.77 -23.82
CA PHE A 54 -2.46 -16.15 -22.63
C PHE A 54 -2.50 -17.66 -22.36
N LYS A 55 -2.19 -18.49 -23.35
CA LYS A 55 -2.22 -19.96 -23.22
C LYS A 55 -1.13 -20.52 -22.27
N ARG A 56 -0.15 -19.69 -21.88
CA ARG A 56 0.97 -20.11 -21.03
C ARG A 56 0.87 -19.52 -19.63
N TYR A 57 1.15 -20.33 -18.64
CA TYR A 57 1.35 -19.81 -17.28
C TYR A 57 2.46 -18.75 -17.23
N PRO A 58 2.36 -17.78 -16.33
CA PRO A 58 3.47 -16.85 -16.08
C PRO A 58 4.66 -17.56 -15.42
N ASP A 59 5.80 -16.89 -15.38
CA ASP A 59 6.89 -17.24 -14.45
C ASP A 59 6.37 -17.14 -13.01
N SER A 60 6.39 -18.25 -12.27
CA SER A 60 5.84 -18.34 -10.92
C SER A 60 6.43 -17.34 -9.94
N ASP A 61 7.69 -16.98 -10.15
CA ASP A 61 8.44 -16.07 -9.29
C ASP A 61 8.51 -14.64 -9.83
N GLY A 62 8.03 -14.41 -11.05
CA GLY A 62 8.10 -13.12 -11.70
C GLY A 62 9.53 -12.60 -11.82
N THR A 63 10.47 -13.47 -12.15
CA THR A 63 11.93 -13.23 -12.14
C THR A 63 12.30 -11.98 -12.93
N PHE A 64 11.68 -11.79 -14.10
CA PHE A 64 11.95 -10.64 -14.95
C PHE A 64 11.56 -9.31 -14.27
N LEU A 65 10.38 -9.25 -13.64
CA LEU A 65 9.94 -8.06 -12.92
C LEU A 65 10.78 -7.82 -11.67
N ARG A 66 11.09 -8.88 -10.88
CA ARG A 66 11.97 -8.78 -9.70
C ARG A 66 13.35 -8.24 -10.07
N LYS A 67 13.95 -8.74 -11.18
CA LYS A 67 15.23 -8.24 -11.71
C LYS A 67 15.14 -6.75 -12.11
N THR A 68 14.02 -6.36 -12.72
CA THR A 68 13.78 -4.96 -13.12
C THR A 68 13.65 -4.03 -11.91
N ILE A 69 12.89 -4.45 -10.88
CA ILE A 69 12.76 -3.71 -9.61
C ILE A 69 14.13 -3.60 -8.92
N ALA A 70 14.84 -4.72 -8.79
CA ALA A 70 16.15 -4.77 -8.16
C ALA A 70 17.14 -3.79 -8.82
N LYS A 71 17.19 -3.77 -10.16
CA LYS A 71 18.02 -2.84 -10.92
C LYS A 71 17.61 -1.38 -10.69
N LYS A 72 16.31 -1.07 -10.74
CA LYS A 72 15.78 0.30 -10.58
C LYS A 72 16.09 0.91 -9.21
N PHE A 73 15.97 0.12 -8.15
CA PHE A 73 16.11 0.60 -6.76
C PHE A 73 17.43 0.15 -6.11
N LYS A 74 18.35 -0.49 -6.85
CA LYS A 74 19.63 -1.01 -6.35
C LYS A 74 19.45 -1.95 -5.15
N LEU A 75 18.56 -2.94 -5.30
CA LEU A 75 18.18 -3.91 -4.28
C LEU A 75 18.67 -5.32 -4.62
N ASP A 76 18.73 -6.19 -3.60
CA ASP A 76 18.91 -7.63 -3.78
C ASP A 76 17.61 -8.27 -4.29
N GLN A 77 17.64 -8.86 -5.49
CA GLN A 77 16.48 -9.52 -6.10
C GLN A 77 15.91 -10.65 -5.23
N SER A 78 16.77 -11.38 -4.50
CA SER A 78 16.34 -12.48 -3.63
C SER A 78 15.49 -12.02 -2.43
N ARG A 79 15.49 -10.73 -2.14
CA ARG A 79 14.74 -10.11 -1.06
C ARG A 79 13.42 -9.47 -1.51
N ILE A 80 13.00 -9.72 -2.74
CA ILE A 80 11.76 -9.19 -3.32
C ILE A 80 10.71 -10.30 -3.43
N ILE A 81 9.51 -10.04 -2.94
CA ILE A 81 8.30 -10.85 -3.12
C ILE A 81 7.29 -10.07 -3.96
N LEU A 82 6.67 -10.72 -4.94
CA LEU A 82 5.59 -10.15 -5.74
C LEU A 82 4.22 -10.62 -5.21
N GLY A 83 3.23 -9.74 -5.31
CA GLY A 83 1.87 -10.02 -4.91
C GLY A 83 0.84 -9.54 -5.93
N ASN A 84 -0.35 -10.13 -5.89
CA ASN A 84 -1.54 -9.66 -6.61
C ASN A 84 -2.05 -8.34 -5.97
N GLY A 85 -1.33 -7.23 -6.25
CA GLY A 85 -1.34 -6.01 -5.46
C GLY A 85 -0.47 -6.13 -4.20
N SER A 86 -0.16 -4.99 -3.56
CA SER A 86 0.45 -5.01 -2.22
C SER A 86 -0.46 -5.69 -1.18
N ASP A 87 -1.77 -5.72 -1.42
CA ASP A 87 -2.76 -6.37 -0.57
C ASP A 87 -2.41 -7.83 -0.31
N GLN A 88 -2.01 -8.58 -1.36
CA GLN A 88 -1.60 -9.96 -1.18
C GLN A 88 -0.32 -10.10 -0.35
N VAL A 89 0.59 -9.13 -0.43
CA VAL A 89 1.79 -9.17 0.42
C VAL A 89 1.39 -9.02 1.89
N PHE A 90 0.42 -8.17 2.23
CA PHE A 90 -0.10 -8.06 3.60
C PHE A 90 -0.81 -9.35 4.04
N GLU A 91 -1.61 -9.96 3.17
CA GLU A 91 -2.23 -11.25 3.43
C GLU A 91 -1.19 -12.32 3.77
N LEU A 92 -0.15 -12.45 2.95
CA LEU A 92 0.94 -13.41 3.16
C LEU A 92 1.68 -13.14 4.47
N ILE A 93 1.96 -11.87 4.80
CA ILE A 93 2.61 -11.50 6.07
C ILE A 93 1.75 -11.94 7.25
N CYS A 94 0.45 -11.63 7.24
CA CYS A 94 -0.45 -12.04 8.31
C CYS A 94 -0.53 -13.56 8.45
N LYS A 95 -0.63 -14.29 7.32
CA LYS A 95 -0.66 -15.78 7.33
C LYS A 95 0.63 -16.41 7.85
N ALA A 96 1.79 -15.80 7.55
CA ALA A 96 3.09 -16.35 7.93
C ALA A 96 3.45 -16.09 9.38
N PHE A 97 3.05 -14.95 9.95
CA PHE A 97 3.61 -14.44 11.20
C PHE A 97 2.59 -14.21 12.33
N LEU A 98 1.29 -14.45 12.08
CA LEU A 98 0.26 -14.31 13.11
C LEU A 98 -0.32 -15.65 13.54
N GLN A 99 -0.51 -15.76 14.84
CA GLN A 99 -1.24 -16.82 15.49
C GLN A 99 -2.47 -16.26 16.23
N LYS A 100 -3.34 -17.13 16.69
CA LYS A 100 -4.50 -16.76 17.51
C LYS A 100 -4.05 -15.98 18.75
N ASN A 101 -4.70 -14.85 19.03
CA ASN A 101 -4.43 -13.92 20.14
C ASN A 101 -3.14 -13.10 20.03
N ASP A 102 -2.36 -13.20 18.96
CA ASP A 102 -1.32 -12.21 18.68
C ASP A 102 -1.94 -10.81 18.49
N GLU A 103 -1.17 -9.79 18.78
CA GLU A 103 -1.61 -8.41 18.62
C GLU A 103 -0.94 -7.74 17.43
N VAL A 104 -1.77 -7.02 16.66
CA VAL A 104 -1.34 -6.20 15.52
C VAL A 104 -1.70 -4.75 15.80
N ILE A 105 -0.71 -3.86 15.76
CA ILE A 105 -0.95 -2.43 15.93
C ILE A 105 -1.12 -1.77 14.56
N VAL A 106 -2.16 -0.94 14.44
CA VAL A 106 -2.43 -0.07 13.30
C VAL A 106 -2.75 1.33 13.79
N SER A 107 -2.49 2.35 12.98
CA SER A 107 -2.96 3.70 13.28
C SER A 107 -4.48 3.79 13.16
N GLN A 108 -5.10 4.67 13.92
CA GLN A 108 -6.56 4.81 14.06
C GLN A 108 -7.26 4.94 12.70
N TYR A 109 -6.74 5.77 11.82
CA TYR A 109 -7.28 6.01 10.48
C TYR A 109 -6.39 5.37 9.39
N SER A 110 -5.90 4.15 9.62
CA SER A 110 -5.06 3.44 8.65
C SER A 110 -5.91 2.73 7.59
N PHE A 111 -5.23 2.28 6.53
CA PHE A 111 -5.85 1.50 5.47
C PHE A 111 -6.50 0.22 6.02
N ILE A 112 -7.78 0.05 5.72
CA ILE A 112 -8.66 -1.00 6.31
C ILE A 112 -8.12 -2.43 6.14
N ILE A 113 -7.36 -2.70 5.07
CA ILE A 113 -6.87 -4.03 4.72
C ILE A 113 -5.97 -4.63 5.80
N TYR A 114 -5.18 -3.82 6.50
CA TYR A 114 -4.31 -4.33 7.58
C TYR A 114 -5.14 -5.01 8.67
N ARG A 115 -6.22 -4.37 9.12
CA ARG A 115 -7.10 -4.92 10.16
C ARG A 115 -7.90 -6.12 9.68
N ILE A 116 -8.33 -6.13 8.41
CA ILE A 116 -9.06 -7.26 7.82
C ILE A 116 -8.18 -8.50 7.86
N TYR A 117 -6.97 -8.47 7.28
CA TYR A 117 -6.09 -9.63 7.25
C TYR A 117 -5.62 -10.05 8.65
N SER A 118 -5.42 -9.11 9.58
CA SER A 118 -5.11 -9.45 10.97
C SER A 118 -6.25 -10.25 11.62
N LYS A 119 -7.49 -9.78 11.51
CA LYS A 119 -8.68 -10.46 12.05
C LYS A 119 -8.92 -11.82 11.39
N LEU A 120 -8.69 -11.96 10.07
CA LEU A 120 -8.79 -13.22 9.35
C LEU A 120 -7.82 -14.30 9.88
N ASN A 121 -6.70 -13.87 10.48
CA ASN A 121 -5.73 -14.74 11.14
C ASN A 121 -5.94 -14.82 12.66
N SER A 122 -7.12 -14.44 13.16
CA SER A 122 -7.49 -14.49 14.58
C SER A 122 -6.60 -13.66 15.51
N ALA A 123 -5.92 -12.65 14.97
CA ALA A 123 -5.16 -11.70 15.74
C ALA A 123 -6.05 -10.55 16.25
N LYS A 124 -5.66 -9.99 17.39
CA LYS A 124 -6.31 -8.80 17.98
C LYS A 124 -5.72 -7.54 17.36
N VAL A 125 -6.59 -6.66 16.85
CA VAL A 125 -6.17 -5.38 16.30
C VAL A 125 -6.20 -4.31 17.40
N ILE A 126 -5.08 -3.64 17.60
CA ILE A 126 -4.91 -2.53 18.54
C ILE A 126 -4.77 -1.24 17.74
N TYR A 127 -5.58 -0.25 18.04
CA TYR A 127 -5.57 1.04 17.36
C TYR A 127 -4.75 2.06 18.15
N ALA A 128 -3.66 2.54 17.55
CA ALA A 128 -2.91 3.67 18.08
C ALA A 128 -3.60 4.97 17.67
N THR A 129 -3.90 5.83 18.63
CA THR A 129 -4.54 7.13 18.39
C THR A 129 -3.64 8.05 17.57
N GLU A 130 -4.25 8.92 16.78
CA GLU A 130 -3.58 9.87 15.91
C GLU A 130 -3.73 11.31 16.43
N ASN A 131 -2.73 12.14 16.17
CA ASN A 131 -2.80 13.58 16.46
C ASN A 131 -3.06 14.32 15.15
N ASN A 132 -4.18 15.02 15.04
CA ASN A 132 -4.57 15.75 13.82
C ASN A 132 -4.43 14.87 12.56
N PHE A 133 -5.01 13.68 12.58
CA PHE A 133 -4.96 12.70 11.49
C PHE A 133 -3.54 12.24 11.11
N THR A 134 -2.56 12.45 11.97
CA THR A 134 -1.18 12.02 11.77
C THR A 134 -0.81 10.93 12.77
N SER A 135 -0.30 9.81 12.27
CA SER A 135 0.14 8.70 13.10
C SER A 135 1.26 9.14 14.06
N SER A 136 1.10 8.83 15.34
CA SER A 136 2.04 9.20 16.41
C SER A 136 2.90 8.02 16.81
N VAL A 137 4.21 8.20 16.78
CA VAL A 137 5.18 7.18 17.20
C VAL A 137 5.02 6.86 18.69
N ASP A 138 4.76 7.86 19.51
CA ASP A 138 4.65 7.67 20.96
C ASP A 138 3.36 6.90 21.33
N THR A 139 2.24 7.16 20.66
CA THR A 139 1.00 6.36 20.88
C THR A 139 1.13 4.94 20.34
N ILE A 140 1.83 4.73 19.20
CA ILE A 140 2.14 3.38 18.69
C ILE A 140 2.99 2.60 19.70
N LEU A 141 4.02 3.22 20.26
CA LEU A 141 4.90 2.59 21.26
C LEU A 141 4.16 2.28 22.56
N ALA A 142 3.25 3.15 22.99
CA ALA A 142 2.40 2.93 24.17
C ALA A 142 1.44 1.73 24.00
N CYS A 143 1.08 1.39 22.76
CA CYS A 143 0.24 0.22 22.47
C CYS A 143 1.03 -1.11 22.47
N VAL A 144 2.35 -1.10 22.53
CA VAL A 144 3.17 -2.32 22.41
C VAL A 144 3.08 -3.16 23.69
N THR A 145 2.71 -4.42 23.55
CA THR A 145 2.68 -5.42 24.61
C THR A 145 3.59 -6.61 24.26
N ASN A 146 3.71 -7.58 25.18
CA ASN A 146 4.42 -8.85 24.90
C ASN A 146 3.76 -9.71 23.81
N LYS A 147 2.47 -9.48 23.48
CA LYS A 147 1.70 -10.16 22.42
C LYS A 147 1.82 -9.48 21.05
N THR A 148 2.38 -8.27 20.99
CA THR A 148 2.55 -7.54 19.74
C THR A 148 3.52 -8.26 18.81
N LYS A 149 3.08 -8.59 17.57
CA LYS A 149 3.87 -9.28 16.55
C LYS A 149 4.09 -8.43 15.31
N ILE A 150 3.08 -7.67 14.88
CA ILE A 150 3.16 -6.86 13.66
C ILE A 150 2.68 -5.44 13.96
N ILE A 151 3.36 -4.47 13.36
CA ILE A 151 2.91 -3.07 13.30
C ILE A 151 2.83 -2.68 11.82
N PHE A 152 1.65 -2.25 11.36
CA PHE A 152 1.46 -1.69 10.03
C PHE A 152 1.48 -0.17 10.06
N ILE A 153 2.27 0.43 9.19
CA ILE A 153 2.37 1.89 8.99
C ILE A 153 2.28 2.18 7.50
N ALA A 154 1.27 2.91 7.07
CA ALA A 154 1.26 3.52 5.74
C ALA A 154 1.98 4.89 5.82
N ASN A 155 2.96 5.11 4.96
CA ASN A 155 3.73 6.36 4.98
C ASN A 155 4.12 6.85 3.57
N PRO A 156 3.33 7.76 2.97
CA PRO A 156 2.17 8.51 3.51
C PRO A 156 0.95 7.66 3.81
N ASN A 157 0.13 8.12 4.77
CA ASN A 157 -1.05 7.39 5.20
C ASN A 157 -2.25 7.56 4.26
N ASN A 158 -3.00 6.51 4.05
CA ASN A 158 -4.31 6.50 3.42
C ASN A 158 -5.37 6.16 4.51
N PRO A 159 -6.39 7.01 4.77
CA PRO A 159 -6.91 8.08 3.89
C PRO A 159 -6.43 9.50 4.23
N THR A 160 -5.58 9.71 5.22
CA THR A 160 -5.31 11.05 5.76
C THR A 160 -4.37 11.90 4.92
N GLY A 161 -3.52 11.29 4.08
CA GLY A 161 -2.51 12.00 3.29
C GLY A 161 -1.34 12.55 4.12
N THR A 162 -1.35 12.33 5.44
CA THR A 162 -0.29 12.73 6.37
C THR A 162 0.86 11.73 6.35
N TYR A 163 1.98 12.08 6.98
CA TYR A 163 3.15 11.20 7.02
C TYR A 163 3.92 11.35 8.33
N ILE A 164 4.63 10.30 8.70
CA ILE A 164 5.60 10.30 9.80
C ILE A 164 6.96 10.71 9.25
N SER A 165 7.63 11.65 9.90
CA SER A 165 8.96 12.11 9.47
C SER A 165 10.00 10.98 9.53
N LYS A 166 11.07 11.09 8.71
CA LYS A 166 12.17 10.12 8.67
C LYS A 166 12.79 9.84 10.05
N ASN A 167 12.94 10.86 10.86
CA ASN A 167 13.53 10.70 12.20
C ASN A 167 12.59 9.95 13.14
N ASN A 168 11.29 10.26 13.07
CA ASN A 168 10.29 9.64 13.93
C ASN A 168 10.05 8.16 13.56
N ILE A 169 10.00 7.80 12.29
CA ILE A 169 9.81 6.40 11.89
C ILE A 169 11.07 5.56 12.17
N LEU A 170 12.28 6.15 12.10
CA LEU A 170 13.51 5.51 12.56
C LEU A 170 13.52 5.34 14.09
N LYS A 171 13.08 6.37 14.85
CA LYS A 171 12.90 6.28 16.32
C LYS A 171 11.97 5.13 16.67
N LEU A 172 10.83 4.99 15.94
CA LEU A 172 9.90 3.88 16.14
C LEU A 172 10.64 2.53 16.04
N ARG A 173 11.30 2.24 14.89
CA ARG A 173 11.96 0.95 14.71
C ARG A 173 13.04 0.68 15.77
N LYS A 174 13.80 1.69 16.15
CA LYS A 174 14.87 1.55 17.17
C LYS A 174 14.33 1.20 18.55
N LYS A 175 13.13 1.68 18.90
CA LYS A 175 12.50 1.43 20.20
C LYS A 175 11.68 0.14 20.25
N LEU A 176 11.33 -0.44 19.10
CA LEU A 176 10.59 -1.70 19.05
C LEU A 176 11.51 -2.88 19.33
N ARG A 177 10.98 -3.89 20.03
CA ARG A 177 11.66 -5.18 20.21
C ARG A 177 12.02 -5.80 18.86
N SER A 178 13.05 -6.62 18.84
CA SER A 178 13.55 -7.26 17.60
C SER A 178 12.62 -8.32 17.04
N ASP A 179 11.73 -8.89 17.85
CA ASP A 179 10.72 -9.88 17.46
C ASP A 179 9.43 -9.28 16.87
N ILE A 180 9.30 -7.95 16.85
CA ILE A 180 8.18 -7.26 16.22
C ILE A 180 8.52 -6.94 14.76
N LEU A 181 7.67 -7.38 13.85
CA LEU A 181 7.75 -7.06 12.43
C LEU A 181 7.13 -5.70 12.16
N LEU A 182 7.92 -4.75 11.65
CA LEU A 182 7.42 -3.46 11.17
C LEU A 182 7.14 -3.57 9.67
N VAL A 183 5.90 -3.33 9.26
CA VAL A 183 5.49 -3.26 7.85
C VAL A 183 5.25 -1.80 7.48
N VAL A 184 6.06 -1.29 6.57
CA VAL A 184 5.97 0.08 6.04
C VAL A 184 5.39 0.03 4.65
N ASP A 185 4.19 0.57 4.49
CA ASP A 185 3.51 0.65 3.20
C ASP A 185 3.84 1.98 2.51
N ASP A 186 4.71 1.89 1.51
CA ASP A 186 5.18 3.00 0.68
C ASP A 186 4.33 3.17 -0.60
N ALA A 187 3.02 2.90 -0.56
CA ALA A 187 2.17 2.92 -1.76
C ALA A 187 2.12 4.28 -2.49
N TYR A 188 2.46 5.36 -1.80
CA TYR A 188 2.40 6.73 -2.31
C TYR A 188 3.74 7.49 -2.25
N PHE A 189 4.83 6.80 -1.94
CA PHE A 189 6.11 7.48 -1.67
C PHE A 189 6.66 8.29 -2.86
N GLU A 190 6.37 7.85 -4.09
CA GLU A 190 6.87 8.51 -5.31
C GLU A 190 6.36 9.94 -5.48
N TYR A 191 5.22 10.26 -4.91
CA TYR A 191 4.65 11.60 -4.94
C TYR A 191 5.35 12.57 -3.98
N MET A 192 6.02 12.04 -2.93
CA MET A 192 6.60 12.83 -1.86
C MET A 192 7.91 13.52 -2.26
N ASN A 193 8.03 14.80 -1.88
CA ASN A 193 9.25 15.61 -2.06
C ASN A 193 9.42 16.58 -0.89
N LEU A 194 9.56 16.04 0.31
CA LEU A 194 9.69 16.83 1.54
C LEU A 194 11.02 16.49 2.23
N LYS A 195 11.75 17.51 2.74
CA LYS A 195 13.08 17.34 3.36
C LYS A 195 13.07 16.35 4.54
N ASN A 196 12.00 16.34 5.31
CA ASN A 196 11.85 15.50 6.50
C ASN A 196 11.15 14.16 6.26
N TYR A 197 10.81 13.84 4.99
CA TYR A 197 10.29 12.54 4.57
C TYR A 197 11.39 11.71 3.92
N GLU A 198 11.35 10.41 4.11
CA GLU A 198 12.15 9.45 3.36
C GLU A 198 11.41 8.12 3.24
N CYS A 199 11.54 7.45 2.11
CA CYS A 199 10.86 6.20 1.85
C CYS A 199 11.44 5.03 2.66
N GLY A 200 10.58 4.05 2.96
CA GLY A 200 10.96 2.89 3.75
C GLY A 200 12.15 2.11 3.20
N LEU A 201 12.30 2.00 1.87
CA LEU A 201 13.43 1.30 1.28
C LEU A 201 14.78 1.94 1.62
N LYS A 202 14.88 3.26 1.58
CA LYS A 202 16.12 3.95 1.95
C LYS A 202 16.41 3.83 3.45
N LEU A 203 15.36 3.91 4.28
CA LEU A 203 15.50 3.86 5.73
C LEU A 203 15.80 2.44 6.25
N PHE A 204 15.17 1.43 5.67
CA PHE A 204 15.08 0.11 6.30
C PHE A 204 15.62 -1.05 5.46
N SER A 205 16.20 -0.83 4.27
CA SER A 205 16.71 -1.91 3.42
C SER A 205 17.72 -2.85 4.10
N LYS A 206 18.43 -2.37 5.13
CA LYS A 206 19.41 -3.16 5.89
C LYS A 206 18.81 -3.84 7.13
N PHE A 207 17.59 -3.51 7.54
CA PHE A 207 16.95 -4.10 8.72
C PHE A 207 16.40 -5.49 8.42
N LYS A 208 16.54 -6.42 9.39
CA LYS A 208 16.11 -7.81 9.25
C LYS A 208 14.61 -8.01 9.51
N ASN A 209 14.01 -7.15 10.32
CA ASN A 209 12.65 -7.26 10.83
C ASN A 209 11.74 -6.11 10.34
N VAL A 210 11.97 -5.66 9.12
CA VAL A 210 11.13 -4.68 8.43
C VAL A 210 10.75 -5.23 7.06
N VAL A 211 9.48 -5.08 6.69
CA VAL A 211 8.98 -5.26 5.33
C VAL A 211 8.56 -3.91 4.79
N VAL A 212 9.04 -3.57 3.61
CA VAL A 212 8.56 -2.38 2.88
C VAL A 212 7.75 -2.84 1.70
N THR A 213 6.50 -2.38 1.58
CA THR A 213 5.62 -2.74 0.46
C THR A 213 5.46 -1.58 -0.50
N ARG A 214 5.25 -1.89 -1.78
CA ARG A 214 4.98 -0.94 -2.86
C ARG A 214 3.97 -1.50 -3.83
N THR A 215 3.31 -0.62 -4.57
CA THR A 215 2.27 -0.99 -5.51
C THR A 215 2.48 -0.36 -6.89
N PHE A 216 2.01 -1.03 -7.92
CA PHE A 216 1.86 -0.45 -9.25
C PHE A 216 0.48 0.17 -9.49
N SER A 217 -0.41 0.09 -8.48
CA SER A 217 -1.80 0.56 -8.59
C SER A 217 -1.96 2.08 -8.61
N LYS A 218 -0.99 2.83 -8.07
CA LYS A 218 -1.10 4.28 -7.87
C LYS A 218 -0.37 5.03 -8.98
N ILE A 219 0.83 5.50 -8.76
CA ILE A 219 1.58 6.35 -9.69
C ILE A 219 1.84 5.70 -11.06
N TYR A 220 1.93 4.37 -11.11
CA TYR A 220 2.13 3.64 -12.39
C TYR A 220 0.84 3.42 -13.18
N GLY A 221 -0.34 3.74 -12.62
CA GLY A 221 -1.63 3.64 -13.30
C GLY A 221 -2.11 2.21 -13.59
N LEU A 222 -1.55 1.20 -12.92
CA LEU A 222 -1.84 -0.22 -13.19
C LEU A 222 -2.78 -0.86 -12.14
N ALA A 223 -3.71 -0.08 -11.57
CA ALA A 223 -4.61 -0.55 -10.52
C ALA A 223 -5.39 -1.81 -10.93
N GLY A 224 -5.91 -1.86 -12.16
CA GLY A 224 -6.66 -3.00 -12.68
C GLY A 224 -5.83 -4.26 -12.94
N LEU A 225 -4.51 -4.15 -13.06
CA LEU A 225 -3.62 -5.30 -13.32
C LEU A 225 -3.23 -6.07 -12.05
N ARG A 226 -3.52 -5.51 -10.89
CA ARG A 226 -3.27 -6.15 -9.59
C ARG A 226 -1.82 -6.61 -9.42
N VAL A 227 -0.87 -5.71 -9.41
CA VAL A 227 0.53 -6.02 -9.16
C VAL A 227 1.13 -5.10 -8.12
N GLY A 228 1.83 -5.69 -7.16
CA GLY A 228 2.57 -5.02 -6.10
C GLY A 228 3.72 -5.89 -5.63
N TRP A 229 4.50 -5.39 -4.69
CA TRP A 229 5.67 -6.10 -4.20
C TRP A 229 6.08 -5.68 -2.79
N GLY A 230 6.83 -6.54 -2.14
CA GLY A 230 7.47 -6.29 -0.85
C GLY A 230 8.97 -6.53 -0.91
N TYR A 231 9.71 -5.82 -0.06
CA TYR A 231 11.14 -6.00 0.18
C TYR A 231 11.38 -6.27 1.66
N ALA A 232 12.08 -7.36 1.95
CA ALA A 232 12.36 -7.77 3.33
C ALA A 232 13.70 -8.51 3.44
N SER A 233 14.04 -9.04 4.62
CA SER A 233 15.15 -9.99 4.76
C SER A 233 14.86 -11.31 4.02
N LYS A 234 15.91 -12.05 3.64
CA LYS A 234 15.75 -13.34 2.95
C LYS A 234 14.85 -14.30 3.70
N ASN A 235 15.05 -14.44 5.02
CA ASN A 235 14.24 -15.34 5.86
C ASN A 235 12.75 -15.01 5.82
N ILE A 236 12.39 -13.72 5.84
CA ILE A 236 10.99 -13.31 5.69
C ILE A 236 10.48 -13.66 4.30
N VAL A 237 11.21 -13.32 3.24
CA VAL A 237 10.81 -13.61 1.86
C VAL A 237 10.65 -15.10 1.63
N GLU A 238 11.54 -15.93 2.13
CA GLU A 238 11.45 -17.39 2.08
C GLU A 238 10.20 -17.93 2.79
N ALA A 239 9.87 -17.39 3.97
CA ALA A 239 8.64 -17.74 4.68
C ALA A 239 7.39 -17.39 3.86
N LEU A 240 7.36 -16.21 3.22
CA LEU A 240 6.26 -15.80 2.35
C LEU A 240 6.16 -16.66 1.09
N TYR A 241 7.28 -17.08 0.49
CA TYR A 241 7.29 -17.98 -0.67
C TYR A 241 6.68 -19.36 -0.38
N LYS A 242 6.84 -19.90 0.84
CA LYS A 242 6.26 -21.19 1.24
C LYS A 242 4.73 -21.22 1.21
N ILE A 243 4.09 -20.06 1.37
CA ILE A 243 2.63 -19.94 1.45
C ILE A 243 2.01 -19.16 0.30
N LYS A 244 2.86 -18.58 -0.57
CA LYS A 244 2.41 -17.85 -1.75
C LYS A 244 1.75 -18.80 -2.74
N PRO A 245 0.52 -18.49 -3.24
CA PRO A 245 -0.07 -19.26 -4.33
C PRO A 245 0.85 -19.31 -5.56
N PRO A 246 0.92 -20.43 -6.28
CA PRO A 246 1.65 -20.49 -7.54
C PRO A 246 1.03 -19.52 -8.56
N PHE A 247 1.86 -18.92 -9.43
CA PHE A 247 1.41 -18.04 -10.51
C PHE A 247 0.51 -16.88 -10.06
N ASN A 248 0.72 -16.37 -8.87
CA ASN A 248 -0.15 -15.39 -8.21
C ASN A 248 -0.26 -14.03 -8.94
N VAL A 249 0.67 -13.68 -9.79
CA VAL A 249 0.63 -12.47 -10.63
C VAL A 249 0.57 -12.86 -12.10
N ASN A 250 -0.43 -12.36 -12.83
CA ASN A 250 -0.61 -12.70 -14.23
C ASN A 250 0.52 -12.14 -15.13
N ARG A 251 0.82 -12.85 -16.23
CA ARG A 251 1.92 -12.52 -17.14
C ARG A 251 1.84 -11.11 -17.74
N PRO A 252 0.70 -10.64 -18.27
CA PRO A 252 0.60 -9.27 -18.79
C PRO A 252 0.87 -8.21 -17.73
N ALA A 253 0.45 -8.44 -16.49
CA ALA A 253 0.74 -7.52 -15.38
C ALA A 253 2.24 -7.44 -15.06
N LEU A 254 2.94 -8.59 -15.03
CA LEU A 254 4.40 -8.63 -14.81
C LEU A 254 5.14 -7.83 -15.88
N ILE A 255 4.76 -7.99 -17.14
CA ILE A 255 5.40 -7.34 -18.29
C ILE A 255 5.08 -5.84 -18.32
N ALA A 256 3.81 -5.47 -18.13
CA ALA A 256 3.39 -4.06 -18.07
C ALA A 256 4.05 -3.31 -16.91
N ALA A 257 4.13 -3.93 -15.73
CA ALA A 257 4.80 -3.35 -14.56
C ALA A 257 6.29 -3.12 -14.81
N ALA A 258 6.97 -4.08 -15.47
CA ALA A 258 8.38 -3.93 -15.83
C ALA A 258 8.63 -2.83 -16.88
N ALA A 259 7.67 -2.56 -17.75
CA ALA A 259 7.72 -1.43 -18.68
C ALA A 259 7.43 -0.10 -17.97
N ALA A 260 6.40 -0.06 -17.13
CA ALA A 260 6.00 1.12 -16.38
C ALA A 260 7.12 1.65 -15.48
N ILE A 261 7.79 0.79 -14.72
CA ILE A 261 8.85 1.19 -13.78
C ILE A 261 10.10 1.76 -14.48
N LYS A 262 10.30 1.43 -15.75
CA LYS A 262 11.37 1.97 -16.58
C LYS A 262 11.01 3.32 -17.22
N ASP A 263 9.73 3.67 -17.30
CA ASP A 263 9.28 4.90 -17.97
C ASP A 263 9.32 6.10 -17.02
N THR A 264 10.53 6.56 -16.74
CA THR A 264 10.78 7.70 -15.83
C THR A 264 10.13 9.00 -16.33
N ALA A 265 10.05 9.20 -17.66
CA ALA A 265 9.41 10.39 -18.23
C ALA A 265 7.91 10.43 -17.89
N TRP A 266 7.21 9.31 -18.03
CA TRP A 266 5.79 9.22 -17.64
C TRP A 266 5.59 9.38 -16.15
N LEU A 267 6.45 8.76 -15.33
CA LEU A 267 6.42 8.91 -13.89
C LEU A 267 6.55 10.38 -13.47
N ASN A 268 7.50 11.12 -14.06
CA ASN A 268 7.68 12.55 -13.78
C ASN A 268 6.48 13.39 -14.21
N LYS A 269 5.83 13.04 -15.35
CA LYS A 269 4.60 13.68 -15.81
C LYS A 269 3.46 13.49 -14.80
N GLU A 270 3.29 12.28 -14.27
CA GLU A 270 2.29 11.98 -13.23
C GLU A 270 2.57 12.75 -11.94
N ILE A 271 3.81 12.77 -11.46
CA ILE A 271 4.20 13.54 -10.28
C ILE A 271 3.90 15.03 -10.47
N HIS A 272 4.26 15.60 -11.63
CA HIS A 272 3.98 17.00 -11.92
C HIS A 272 2.47 17.30 -11.94
N HIS A 273 1.69 16.44 -12.60
CA HIS A 273 0.23 16.54 -12.65
C HIS A 273 -0.38 16.56 -11.24
N VAL A 274 -0.02 15.58 -10.40
CA VAL A 274 -0.54 15.49 -9.03
C VAL A 274 -0.16 16.70 -8.20
N ARG A 275 1.08 17.17 -8.25
CA ARG A 275 1.53 18.38 -7.52
C ARG A 275 0.76 19.62 -7.93
N LYS A 276 0.59 19.83 -9.24
CA LYS A 276 -0.18 20.97 -9.78
C LYS A 276 -1.61 20.96 -9.26
N TRP A 277 -2.31 19.84 -9.38
CA TRP A 277 -3.72 19.74 -9.02
C TRP A 277 -3.96 19.69 -7.52
N SER A 278 -3.12 19.00 -6.75
CA SER A 278 -3.22 19.00 -5.28
C SER A 278 -3.08 20.42 -4.72
N LYS A 279 -2.14 21.22 -5.25
CA LYS A 279 -2.01 22.62 -4.86
C LYS A 279 -3.26 23.42 -5.24
N LYS A 280 -3.73 23.31 -6.48
CA LYS A 280 -4.90 24.04 -6.98
C LYS A 280 -6.15 23.71 -6.16
N PHE A 281 -6.43 22.43 -5.87
CA PHE A 281 -7.56 22.05 -5.03
C PHE A 281 -7.42 22.55 -3.60
N TYR A 282 -6.24 22.47 -3.02
CA TYR A 282 -5.99 23.03 -1.69
C TYR A 282 -6.32 24.53 -1.63
N ASP A 283 -5.87 25.31 -2.63
CA ASP A 283 -6.13 26.75 -2.71
C ASP A 283 -7.64 27.03 -2.87
N ILE A 284 -8.34 26.31 -3.75
CA ILE A 284 -9.81 26.42 -3.95
C ILE A 284 -10.58 26.09 -2.66
N PHE A 285 -10.25 24.99 -1.98
CA PHE A 285 -10.95 24.64 -0.74
C PHE A 285 -10.71 25.66 0.37
N LYS A 286 -9.52 26.25 0.41
CA LYS A 286 -9.22 27.35 1.33
C LYS A 286 -10.09 28.60 1.05
N GLU A 287 -10.25 28.99 -0.21
CA GLU A 287 -11.13 30.09 -0.64
C GLU A 287 -12.60 29.83 -0.29
N LEU A 288 -13.04 28.58 -0.39
CA LEU A 288 -14.40 28.14 -0.03
C LEU A 288 -14.59 27.93 1.48
N ASN A 289 -13.58 28.24 2.32
CA ASN A 289 -13.59 27.93 3.76
C ASN A 289 -13.87 26.46 4.11
N ILE A 290 -13.47 25.56 3.22
CA ILE A 290 -13.51 24.11 3.44
C ILE A 290 -12.15 23.66 3.97
N HIS A 291 -12.15 23.08 5.17
CA HIS A 291 -10.92 22.64 5.78
C HIS A 291 -10.34 21.40 5.06
N THR A 292 -9.10 21.49 4.63
CA THR A 292 -8.32 20.36 4.09
C THR A 292 -6.85 20.49 4.47
N ASN A 293 -6.14 19.39 4.60
CA ASN A 293 -4.72 19.38 4.86
C ASN A 293 -3.91 19.46 3.55
N LYS A 294 -2.72 20.10 3.62
CA LYS A 294 -1.75 19.97 2.52
C LYS A 294 -1.29 18.52 2.44
N THR A 295 -1.39 17.95 1.25
CA THR A 295 -0.92 16.58 1.00
C THR A 295 0.13 16.55 -0.10
N GLY A 296 1.06 15.59 -0.02
CA GLY A 296 1.99 15.29 -1.10
C GLY A 296 1.49 14.17 -2.05
N VAL A 297 0.32 13.60 -1.78
CA VAL A 297 -0.23 12.45 -2.51
C VAL A 297 -1.37 12.84 -3.46
N ASN A 298 -1.92 11.88 -4.20
CA ASN A 298 -2.96 12.09 -5.21
C ASN A 298 -4.40 12.09 -4.67
N PHE A 299 -4.58 12.41 -3.38
CA PHE A 299 -5.89 12.59 -2.74
C PHE A 299 -5.83 13.62 -1.62
N LEU A 300 -6.98 14.13 -1.21
CA LEU A 300 -7.15 15.12 -0.16
C LEU A 300 -8.12 14.60 0.90
N LEU A 301 -7.82 14.86 2.16
CA LEU A 301 -8.78 14.72 3.26
C LEU A 301 -9.53 16.04 3.41
N ILE A 302 -10.85 16.00 3.30
CA ILE A 302 -11.72 17.19 3.34
C ILE A 302 -12.65 17.07 4.55
N ASN A 303 -12.73 18.15 5.34
CA ASN A 303 -13.65 18.25 6.46
C ASN A 303 -14.91 19.02 6.05
N PHE A 304 -16.06 18.37 6.15
CA PHE A 304 -17.38 18.92 5.83
C PHE A 304 -18.21 19.31 7.07
N ASP A 305 -17.62 19.48 8.24
CA ASP A 305 -18.34 19.77 9.50
C ASP A 305 -19.32 20.96 9.41
N ARG A 306 -19.09 21.86 8.47
CA ARG A 306 -19.96 23.02 8.23
C ARG A 306 -20.98 22.81 7.09
N VAL A 307 -20.98 21.66 6.46
CA VAL A 307 -21.87 21.35 5.34
C VAL A 307 -22.88 20.30 5.78
N LYS A 308 -24.17 20.64 5.80
CA LYS A 308 -25.25 19.72 6.20
C LYS A 308 -25.44 18.51 5.26
N LYS A 309 -24.73 18.43 4.15
CA LYS A 309 -24.78 17.30 3.20
C LYS A 309 -23.46 16.56 3.23
N THR A 310 -23.49 15.29 3.59
CA THR A 310 -22.38 14.36 3.48
C THR A 310 -22.17 13.89 2.03
N SER A 311 -21.04 13.29 1.76
CA SER A 311 -20.60 12.78 0.43
C SER A 311 -21.39 11.55 -0.06
N GLN A 312 -22.63 11.38 0.33
CA GLN A 312 -23.49 10.30 -0.21
C GLN A 312 -23.96 10.57 -1.63
#